data_ab38b2e309ca11aaf3e4c164b37bf74d
#
_entry.id   ab38b2e309ca11aaf3e4c164b37bf74d
#
_cell.length_a   1.000
_cell.length_b   1.000
_cell.length_c   1.000
_cell.angle_alpha   90.00
_cell.angle_beta   90.00
_cell.angle_gamma   90.00
#
_symmetry.space_group_name_H-M   'P 1'
#
loop_
_entity.id
_entity.type
_entity.pdbx_description
1 polymer ?
#
loop_
_entity_poly.entity_id
_entity_poly.type
_entity_poly.pdbx_seq_one_letter_code
_entity_poly.pdbx_strand_id
1 'polypeptide(L)'
;MAIKIENLSYTYMKDTPFEKNALDNINLEIKKGEFVAIIGHTGCGKSTLIQHFNGLLKPEKGKIYINGELVNDSNIKEMRKKVGLVFQYPEYQLFETTVYKDIAFGIKSEKLSKDEEYERVKSALLKTGLTEDLLEKSIYDLSGGQKRRVAIAGIIVMDPEILVLDEPAAGLDPAGRDEILGFAKKLRDESGITIILVSHSMEDVAKLADKIIVMNDSKVEMIGTPREVFKNKNRLREIGLGVPQMAEVFDEIGKKLPEIGIDTNIYTVEEATQEILRLLKKGGTV
;
A
#
# COMPACT_ATOMS: atom_id res chain seq x y z
N MET A 1 -2.49 17.46 4.62
CA MET A 1 -2.95 16.58 3.55
C MET A 1 -1.73 16.07 2.82
N ALA A 2 -1.62 14.75 2.60
CA ALA A 2 -0.50 14.17 1.87
C ALA A 2 -0.77 14.19 0.35
N ILE A 3 -1.93 13.67 -0.07
CA ILE A 3 -2.35 13.68 -1.48
C ILE A 3 -3.76 14.22 -1.59
N LYS A 4 -4.01 15.08 -2.60
CA LYS A 4 -5.34 15.49 -3.04
C LYS A 4 -5.42 15.38 -4.55
N ILE A 5 -6.51 14.80 -5.04
CA ILE A 5 -6.80 14.64 -6.46
C ILE A 5 -8.14 15.29 -6.77
N GLU A 6 -8.17 16.09 -7.83
CA GLU A 6 -9.35 16.79 -8.32
C GLU A 6 -9.59 16.44 -9.79
N ASN A 7 -10.70 15.76 -10.07
CA ASN A 7 -11.24 15.44 -11.40
C ASN A 7 -10.20 14.77 -12.33
N LEU A 8 -9.36 13.86 -11.78
CA LEU A 8 -8.33 13.18 -12.54
C LEU A 8 -8.94 12.20 -13.53
N SER A 9 -8.62 12.37 -14.82
CA SER A 9 -8.93 11.39 -15.86
C SER A 9 -7.70 11.10 -16.70
N TYR A 10 -7.60 9.83 -17.15
CA TYR A 10 -6.47 9.37 -17.95
C TYR A 10 -6.87 8.23 -18.88
N THR A 11 -6.50 8.35 -20.14
CA THR A 11 -6.81 7.41 -21.23
C THR A 11 -5.52 6.95 -21.89
N TYR A 12 -5.27 5.63 -21.90
CA TYR A 12 -4.17 5.07 -22.67
C TYR A 12 -4.48 5.05 -24.16
N MET A 13 -3.49 5.28 -24.99
CA MET A 13 -3.55 5.17 -26.47
C MET A 13 -4.75 5.91 -27.06
N LYS A 14 -5.00 7.11 -26.57
CA LYS A 14 -6.10 7.96 -27.03
C LYS A 14 -6.08 8.16 -28.55
N ASP A 15 -7.25 8.25 -29.14
CA ASP A 15 -7.47 8.40 -30.59
C ASP A 15 -6.92 7.22 -31.42
N THR A 16 -6.74 6.04 -30.81
CA THR A 16 -6.34 4.80 -31.50
C THR A 16 -7.38 3.69 -31.30
N PRO A 17 -7.38 2.62 -32.11
CA PRO A 17 -8.25 1.46 -31.89
C PRO A 17 -8.02 0.72 -30.57
N PHE A 18 -6.93 1.02 -29.85
CA PHE A 18 -6.57 0.44 -28.56
C PHE A 18 -6.81 1.40 -27.38
N GLU A 19 -7.60 2.43 -27.61
CA GLU A 19 -7.97 3.39 -26.57
C GLU A 19 -8.60 2.69 -25.37
N LYS A 20 -8.09 2.99 -24.19
CA LYS A 20 -8.58 2.44 -22.91
C LYS A 20 -8.64 3.53 -21.87
N ASN A 21 -9.84 3.87 -21.42
CA ASN A 21 -10.02 4.73 -20.27
C ASN A 21 -9.57 3.99 -19.00
N ALA A 22 -8.59 4.54 -18.31
CA ALA A 22 -8.01 3.94 -17.12
C ALA A 22 -8.40 4.64 -15.82
N LEU A 23 -8.67 5.95 -15.89
CA LEU A 23 -9.19 6.75 -14.78
C LEU A 23 -10.25 7.72 -15.31
N ASP A 24 -11.38 7.79 -14.62
CA ASP A 24 -12.51 8.64 -14.99
C ASP A 24 -12.98 9.47 -13.78
N ASN A 25 -12.67 10.76 -13.81
CA ASN A 25 -13.10 11.76 -12.83
C ASN A 25 -12.81 11.37 -11.38
N ILE A 26 -11.58 10.90 -11.11
CA ILE A 26 -11.15 10.52 -9.77
C ILE A 26 -11.03 11.75 -8.88
N ASN A 27 -11.68 11.69 -7.72
CA ASN A 27 -11.59 12.68 -6.65
C ASN A 27 -11.30 11.95 -5.34
N LEU A 28 -10.19 12.28 -4.66
CA LEU A 28 -9.85 11.68 -3.39
C LEU A 28 -8.89 12.55 -2.57
N GLU A 29 -8.86 12.28 -1.27
CA GLU A 29 -7.97 12.94 -0.32
C GLU A 29 -7.36 11.91 0.65
N ILE A 30 -6.02 11.99 0.83
CA ILE A 30 -5.25 11.19 1.77
C ILE A 30 -4.59 12.13 2.76
N LYS A 31 -4.77 11.91 4.06
CA LYS A 31 -4.16 12.72 5.11
C LYS A 31 -2.72 12.26 5.38
N LYS A 32 -1.90 13.14 5.97
CA LYS A 32 -0.54 12.77 6.42
C LYS A 32 -0.62 11.72 7.53
N GLY A 33 0.26 10.72 7.47
CA GLY A 33 0.34 9.65 8.45
C GLY A 33 -0.78 8.61 8.37
N GLU A 34 -1.73 8.70 7.41
CA GLU A 34 -2.73 7.65 7.19
C GLU A 34 -2.08 6.41 6.57
N PHE A 35 -2.57 5.23 6.95
CA PHE A 35 -2.36 3.98 6.23
C PHE A 35 -3.59 3.74 5.35
N VAL A 36 -3.46 3.96 4.05
CA VAL A 36 -4.56 3.86 3.08
C VAL A 36 -4.40 2.61 2.24
N ALA A 37 -5.44 1.79 2.12
CA ALA A 37 -5.49 0.69 1.18
C ALA A 37 -6.26 1.08 -0.09
N ILE A 38 -5.76 0.69 -1.25
CA ILE A 38 -6.45 0.78 -2.54
C ILE A 38 -6.77 -0.63 -2.99
N ILE A 39 -8.06 -0.95 -3.11
CA ILE A 39 -8.54 -2.26 -3.56
C ILE A 39 -9.40 -2.13 -4.81
N GLY A 40 -9.55 -3.22 -5.55
CA GLY A 40 -10.34 -3.28 -6.78
C GLY A 40 -9.90 -4.45 -7.65
N HIS A 41 -10.72 -4.87 -8.60
CA HIS A 41 -10.37 -5.95 -9.51
C HIS A 41 -9.19 -5.58 -10.44
N THR A 42 -8.60 -6.58 -11.08
CA THR A 42 -7.52 -6.37 -12.05
C THR A 42 -8.02 -5.51 -13.22
N GLY A 43 -7.24 -4.49 -13.58
CA GLY A 43 -7.58 -3.59 -14.69
C GLY A 43 -8.52 -2.43 -14.36
N CYS A 44 -8.97 -2.25 -13.11
CA CYS A 44 -9.85 -1.14 -12.71
C CYS A 44 -9.12 0.23 -12.54
N GLY A 45 -7.80 0.31 -12.79
CA GLY A 45 -7.05 1.57 -12.78
C GLY A 45 -6.14 1.81 -11.57
N LYS A 46 -6.00 0.87 -10.60
CA LYS A 46 -5.17 1.05 -9.39
C LYS A 46 -3.72 1.44 -9.73
N SER A 47 -3.04 0.64 -10.54
CA SER A 47 -1.63 0.89 -10.89
C SER A 47 -1.48 2.20 -11.69
N THR A 48 -2.46 2.55 -12.53
CA THR A 48 -2.49 3.85 -13.20
C THR A 48 -2.62 4.98 -12.19
N LEU A 49 -3.50 4.84 -11.20
CA LEU A 49 -3.70 5.86 -10.16
C LEU A 49 -2.42 6.10 -9.35
N ILE A 50 -1.76 5.03 -8.87
CA ILE A 50 -0.54 5.19 -8.05
C ILE A 50 0.65 5.74 -8.85
N GLN A 51 0.73 5.48 -10.15
CA GLN A 51 1.74 6.08 -11.03
C GLN A 51 1.56 7.60 -11.23
N HIS A 52 0.35 8.10 -11.04
CA HIS A 52 0.11 9.54 -11.02
C HIS A 52 0.58 10.19 -9.71
N PHE A 53 0.60 9.45 -8.58
CA PHE A 53 1.02 10.02 -7.30
C PHE A 53 2.49 10.44 -7.31
N ASN A 54 3.37 9.68 -7.96
CA ASN A 54 4.79 10.04 -8.07
C ASN A 54 5.16 10.69 -9.42
N GLY A 55 4.15 11.02 -10.23
CA GLY A 55 4.33 11.70 -11.51
C GLY A 55 5.03 10.87 -12.61
N LEU A 56 4.98 9.54 -12.55
CA LEU A 56 5.35 8.69 -13.68
C LEU A 56 4.38 8.87 -14.85
N LEU A 57 3.10 9.02 -14.53
CA LEU A 57 2.08 9.43 -15.49
C LEU A 57 1.64 10.87 -15.19
N LYS A 58 1.38 11.64 -16.24
CA LYS A 58 0.84 12.99 -16.14
C LYS A 58 -0.67 12.95 -16.34
N PRO A 59 -1.45 13.73 -15.55
CA PRO A 59 -2.90 13.84 -15.77
C PRO A 59 -3.22 14.30 -17.19
N GLU A 60 -4.17 13.64 -17.84
CA GLU A 60 -4.79 14.17 -19.06
C GLU A 60 -5.76 15.30 -18.71
N LYS A 61 -6.56 15.10 -17.64
CA LYS A 61 -7.45 16.10 -17.04
C LYS A 61 -7.33 16.03 -15.52
N GLY A 62 -7.66 17.13 -14.88
CA GLY A 62 -7.66 17.25 -13.42
C GLY A 62 -6.33 17.73 -12.85
N LYS A 63 -6.21 17.64 -11.52
CA LYS A 63 -5.06 18.16 -10.76
C LYS A 63 -4.68 17.20 -9.65
N ILE A 64 -3.39 17.13 -9.37
CA ILE A 64 -2.82 16.36 -8.27
C ILE A 64 -2.02 17.31 -7.38
N TYR A 65 -2.25 17.23 -6.09
CA TYR A 65 -1.52 17.99 -5.10
C TYR A 65 -0.81 17.01 -4.15
N ILE A 66 0.48 17.24 -3.95
CA ILE A 66 1.30 16.52 -2.96
C ILE A 66 1.70 17.53 -1.88
N ASN A 67 1.36 17.23 -0.63
CA ASN A 67 1.58 18.14 0.50
C ASN A 67 1.01 19.56 0.30
N GLY A 68 -0.08 19.69 -0.45
CA GLY A 68 -0.71 20.97 -0.79
C GLY A 68 -0.12 21.69 -2.00
N GLU A 69 0.98 21.19 -2.57
CA GLU A 69 1.62 21.74 -3.78
C GLU A 69 1.08 21.08 -5.04
N LEU A 70 0.65 21.86 -6.03
CA LEU A 70 0.20 21.37 -7.33
C LEU A 70 1.38 20.73 -8.09
N VAL A 71 1.22 19.47 -8.47
CA VAL A 71 2.21 18.75 -9.29
C VAL A 71 2.18 19.26 -10.73
N ASN A 72 3.34 19.64 -11.25
CA ASN A 72 3.52 20.14 -12.62
C ASN A 72 4.93 19.83 -13.11
N ASP A 73 5.23 20.17 -14.38
CA ASP A 73 6.52 19.86 -15.01
C ASP A 73 7.71 20.51 -14.31
N SER A 74 7.53 21.66 -13.66
CA SER A 74 8.64 22.38 -13.01
C SER A 74 9.06 21.74 -11.68
N ASN A 75 8.14 21.09 -10.95
CA ASN A 75 8.41 20.50 -9.64
C ASN A 75 8.34 18.95 -9.60
N ILE A 76 8.06 18.30 -10.72
CA ILE A 76 7.88 16.84 -10.79
C ILE A 76 9.05 16.04 -10.21
N LYS A 77 10.30 16.51 -10.40
CA LYS A 77 11.48 15.83 -9.87
C LYS A 77 11.54 15.86 -8.34
N GLU A 78 11.13 16.98 -7.76
CA GLU A 78 11.04 17.14 -6.31
C GLU A 78 9.89 16.30 -5.75
N MET A 79 8.72 16.31 -6.42
CA MET A 79 7.57 15.51 -6.01
C MET A 79 7.88 14.01 -6.02
N ARG A 80 8.67 13.52 -6.99
CA ARG A 80 9.12 12.12 -7.03
C ARG A 80 9.95 11.70 -5.83
N LYS A 81 10.72 12.62 -5.24
CA LYS A 81 11.45 12.33 -3.99
C LYS A 81 10.50 12.21 -2.79
N LYS A 82 9.44 13.03 -2.75
CA LYS A 82 8.44 13.02 -1.68
C LYS A 82 7.56 11.75 -1.71
N VAL A 83 7.38 11.12 -2.89
CA VAL A 83 6.53 9.94 -3.08
C VAL A 83 7.36 8.76 -3.58
N GLY A 84 7.78 7.90 -2.67
CA GLY A 84 8.40 6.62 -3.01
C GLY A 84 7.36 5.63 -3.54
N LEU A 85 7.66 4.98 -4.66
CA LEU A 85 6.80 3.96 -5.26
C LEU A 85 7.56 2.64 -5.40
N VAL A 86 7.09 1.63 -4.71
CA VAL A 86 7.55 0.24 -4.80
C VAL A 86 6.57 -0.52 -5.67
N PHE A 87 7.03 -0.98 -6.83
CA PHE A 87 6.22 -1.77 -7.76
C PHE A 87 6.08 -3.22 -7.31
N GLN A 88 5.15 -3.94 -7.91
CA GLN A 88 5.02 -5.38 -7.79
C GLN A 88 6.31 -6.08 -8.22
N TYR A 89 6.79 -7.06 -7.42
CA TYR A 89 8.08 -7.75 -7.62
C TYR A 89 9.29 -6.80 -7.71
N PRO A 90 9.52 -5.96 -6.70
CA PRO A 90 10.56 -4.92 -6.76
C PRO A 90 11.98 -5.52 -6.84
N GLU A 91 12.17 -6.79 -6.45
CA GLU A 91 13.42 -7.54 -6.58
C GLU A 91 13.94 -7.66 -8.02
N TYR A 92 13.07 -7.55 -9.02
CA TYR A 92 13.49 -7.53 -10.42
C TYR A 92 14.04 -6.17 -10.88
N GLN A 93 13.96 -5.16 -10.05
CA GLN A 93 14.48 -3.82 -10.33
C GLN A 93 15.91 -3.63 -9.84
N LEU A 94 16.46 -4.59 -9.09
CA LEU A 94 17.85 -4.57 -8.63
C LEU A 94 18.79 -4.80 -9.81
N PHE A 95 19.80 -3.94 -9.96
CA PHE A 95 20.70 -3.98 -11.12
C PHE A 95 22.18 -3.76 -10.78
N GLU A 96 22.49 -3.28 -9.59
CA GLU A 96 23.86 -3.05 -9.15
C GLU A 96 24.55 -4.34 -8.68
N THR A 97 25.85 -4.29 -8.46
CA THR A 97 26.65 -5.48 -8.09
C THR A 97 26.55 -5.81 -6.59
N THR A 98 26.36 -4.83 -5.72
CA THR A 98 26.27 -4.99 -4.27
C THR A 98 25.03 -4.31 -3.72
N VAL A 99 24.60 -4.77 -2.54
CA VAL A 99 23.46 -4.17 -1.80
C VAL A 99 23.69 -2.70 -1.54
N TYR A 100 24.90 -2.32 -1.08
CA TYR A 100 25.26 -0.93 -0.84
C TYR A 100 25.04 -0.05 -2.07
N LYS A 101 25.59 -0.47 -3.22
CA LYS A 101 25.52 0.33 -4.46
C LYS A 101 24.09 0.49 -4.96
N ASP A 102 23.27 -0.57 -4.84
CA ASP A 102 21.89 -0.52 -5.29
C ASP A 102 21.05 0.44 -4.45
N ILE A 103 21.19 0.39 -3.12
CA ILE A 103 20.51 1.34 -2.23
C ILE A 103 21.04 2.76 -2.44
N ALA A 104 22.36 2.96 -2.54
CA ALA A 104 22.98 4.27 -2.75
C ALA A 104 22.54 4.94 -4.06
N PHE A 105 22.11 4.16 -5.05
CA PHE A 105 21.63 4.68 -6.32
C PHE A 105 20.46 5.67 -6.14
N GLY A 106 19.58 5.42 -5.17
CA GLY A 106 18.44 6.30 -4.86
C GLY A 106 18.84 7.73 -4.48
N ILE A 107 20.03 7.91 -3.92
CA ILE A 107 20.55 9.22 -3.47
C ILE A 107 21.75 9.71 -4.28
N LYS A 108 22.11 9.02 -5.36
CA LYS A 108 23.27 9.36 -6.22
C LYS A 108 23.26 10.79 -6.73
N SER A 109 22.08 11.41 -6.88
CA SER A 109 21.96 12.81 -7.33
C SER A 109 22.16 13.82 -6.20
N GLU A 110 22.29 13.38 -4.95
CA GLU A 110 22.54 14.23 -3.80
C GLU A 110 24.05 14.41 -3.61
N LYS A 111 24.46 15.62 -3.21
CA LYS A 111 25.88 15.92 -2.99
C LYS A 111 26.26 15.60 -1.53
N LEU A 112 26.21 14.32 -1.19
CA LEU A 112 26.57 13.83 0.15
C LEU A 112 28.08 13.53 0.22
N SER A 113 28.65 13.65 1.41
CA SER A 113 29.95 13.05 1.72
C SER A 113 29.83 11.53 1.74
N LYS A 114 30.95 10.80 1.65
CA LYS A 114 30.94 9.32 1.71
C LYS A 114 30.38 8.79 3.02
N ASP A 115 30.64 9.48 4.11
CA ASP A 115 30.18 9.08 5.44
C ASP A 115 28.67 9.29 5.57
N GLU A 116 28.14 10.42 5.09
CA GLU A 116 26.69 10.70 5.07
C GLU A 116 25.94 9.71 4.17
N GLU A 117 26.48 9.40 2.99
CA GLU A 117 25.92 8.41 2.08
C GLU A 117 25.86 7.03 2.76
N TYR A 118 26.98 6.60 3.37
CA TYR A 118 27.07 5.33 4.06
C TYR A 118 26.03 5.19 5.19
N GLU A 119 25.94 6.19 6.07
CA GLU A 119 25.01 6.18 7.17
C GLU A 119 23.54 6.17 6.70
N ARG A 120 23.20 6.89 5.64
CA ARG A 120 21.85 6.86 5.05
C ARG A 120 21.52 5.51 4.45
N VAL A 121 22.43 4.91 3.69
CA VAL A 121 22.27 3.58 3.10
C VAL A 121 22.08 2.52 4.19
N LYS A 122 22.96 2.55 5.20
CA LYS A 122 22.87 1.66 6.37
C LYS A 122 21.53 1.82 7.11
N SER A 123 21.14 3.06 7.40
CA SER A 123 19.86 3.34 8.05
C SER A 123 18.68 2.80 7.24
N ALA A 124 18.65 3.01 5.93
CA ALA A 124 17.60 2.50 5.06
C ALA A 124 17.54 0.97 5.05
N LEU A 125 18.71 0.31 5.00
CA LEU A 125 18.79 -1.15 5.07
C LEU A 125 18.23 -1.68 6.41
N LEU A 126 18.68 -1.12 7.53
CA LEU A 126 18.24 -1.54 8.87
C LEU A 126 16.73 -1.32 9.08
N LYS A 127 16.16 -0.25 8.54
CA LYS A 127 14.71 0.00 8.58
C LYS A 127 13.92 -1.12 7.90
N THR A 128 14.46 -1.80 6.90
CA THR A 128 13.79 -2.94 6.25
C THR A 128 13.99 -4.29 6.97
N GLY A 129 14.58 -4.28 8.17
CA GLY A 129 14.85 -5.48 8.96
C GLY A 129 16.00 -6.33 8.44
N LEU A 130 16.86 -5.77 7.58
CA LEU A 130 18.11 -6.39 7.14
C LEU A 130 19.27 -5.93 8.03
N THR A 131 20.38 -6.67 7.99
CA THR A 131 21.56 -6.41 8.82
C THR A 131 22.71 -5.81 8.00
N GLU A 132 23.56 -5.03 8.64
CA GLU A 132 24.66 -4.27 8.02
C GLU A 132 25.65 -5.14 7.24
N ASP A 133 25.86 -6.39 7.68
CA ASP A 133 26.76 -7.36 7.04
C ASP A 133 26.36 -7.71 5.59
N LEU A 134 25.12 -7.34 5.19
CA LEU A 134 24.65 -7.54 3.83
C LEU A 134 25.11 -6.45 2.86
N LEU A 135 25.57 -5.29 3.32
CA LEU A 135 25.89 -4.14 2.46
C LEU A 135 26.90 -4.49 1.37
N GLU A 136 27.96 -5.25 1.70
CA GLU A 136 29.01 -5.63 0.76
C GLU A 136 28.70 -6.91 -0.03
N LYS A 137 27.58 -7.60 0.31
CA LYS A 137 27.18 -8.82 -0.41
C LYS A 137 26.72 -8.50 -1.82
N SER A 138 26.95 -9.47 -2.71
CA SER A 138 26.39 -9.47 -4.04
C SER A 138 24.88 -9.61 -3.96
N ILE A 139 24.14 -8.83 -4.78
CA ILE A 139 22.68 -8.96 -4.90
C ILE A 139 22.28 -10.37 -5.33
N TYR A 140 23.12 -11.06 -6.12
CA TYR A 140 22.84 -12.40 -6.61
C TYR A 140 22.85 -13.47 -5.52
N ASP A 141 23.57 -13.23 -4.41
CA ASP A 141 23.69 -14.16 -3.28
C ASP A 141 22.55 -14.04 -2.26
N LEU A 142 21.60 -13.10 -2.48
CA LEU A 142 20.48 -12.84 -1.60
C LEU A 142 19.30 -13.77 -1.89
N SER A 143 18.55 -14.14 -0.84
CA SER A 143 17.23 -14.76 -0.98
C SER A 143 16.22 -13.80 -1.64
N GLY A 144 15.12 -14.30 -2.20
CA GLY A 144 14.08 -13.49 -2.80
C GLY A 144 13.51 -12.44 -1.83
N GLY A 145 13.25 -12.83 -0.57
CA GLY A 145 12.78 -11.91 0.46
C GLY A 145 13.81 -10.83 0.83
N GLN A 146 15.12 -11.19 0.86
CA GLN A 146 16.17 -10.20 1.07
C GLN A 146 16.28 -9.22 -0.10
N LYS A 147 16.24 -9.72 -1.35
CA LYS A 147 16.22 -8.87 -2.57
C LYS A 147 15.07 -7.86 -2.52
N ARG A 148 13.87 -8.31 -2.18
CA ARG A 148 12.70 -7.43 -2.06
C ARG A 148 12.90 -6.35 -1.02
N ARG A 149 13.44 -6.68 0.15
CA ARG A 149 13.74 -5.70 1.20
C ARG A 149 14.85 -4.73 0.81
N VAL A 150 15.86 -5.17 0.07
CA VAL A 150 16.89 -4.28 -0.51
C VAL A 150 16.27 -3.30 -1.50
N ALA A 151 15.39 -3.75 -2.40
CA ALA A 151 14.70 -2.88 -3.34
C ALA A 151 13.83 -1.82 -2.63
N ILE A 152 13.14 -2.21 -1.54
CA ILE A 152 12.40 -1.26 -0.70
C ILE A 152 13.35 -0.28 -0.01
N ALA A 153 14.51 -0.75 0.50
CA ALA A 153 15.52 0.13 1.10
C ALA A 153 16.04 1.18 0.10
N GLY A 154 16.19 0.82 -1.18
CA GLY A 154 16.55 1.73 -2.27
C GLY A 154 15.53 2.85 -2.51
N ILE A 155 14.26 2.65 -2.12
CA ILE A 155 13.25 3.72 -2.13
C ILE A 155 13.28 4.52 -0.83
N ILE A 156 13.43 3.85 0.32
CA ILE A 156 13.43 4.49 1.65
C ILE A 156 14.64 5.40 1.85
N VAL A 157 15.78 5.08 1.24
CA VAL A 157 17.00 5.91 1.34
C VAL A 157 16.79 7.34 0.87
N MET A 158 15.80 7.58 -0.01
CA MET A 158 15.40 8.92 -0.47
C MET A 158 14.61 9.72 0.58
N ASP A 159 14.26 9.09 1.72
CA ASP A 159 13.46 9.67 2.81
C ASP A 159 12.10 10.23 2.35
N PRO A 160 11.26 9.40 1.70
CA PRO A 160 9.98 9.85 1.17
C PRO A 160 8.99 10.16 2.30
N GLU A 161 8.12 11.16 2.11
CA GLU A 161 7.02 11.48 3.02
C GLU A 161 5.80 10.57 2.80
N ILE A 162 5.70 9.97 1.63
CA ILE A 162 4.63 9.05 1.21
C ILE A 162 5.28 7.83 0.59
N LEU A 163 4.93 6.63 1.07
CA LEU A 163 5.38 5.36 0.50
C LEU A 163 4.21 4.61 -0.09
N VAL A 164 4.26 4.38 -1.38
CA VAL A 164 3.29 3.58 -2.13
C VAL A 164 3.86 2.19 -2.36
N LEU A 165 3.09 1.17 -1.98
CA LEU A 165 3.45 -0.24 -2.09
C LEU A 165 2.43 -0.94 -3.01
N ASP A 166 2.85 -1.32 -4.22
CA ASP A 166 1.99 -2.03 -5.17
C ASP A 166 2.17 -3.54 -4.98
N GLU A 167 1.23 -4.18 -4.31
CA GLU A 167 1.22 -5.62 -4.00
C GLU A 167 2.55 -6.14 -3.40
N PRO A 168 3.08 -5.53 -2.34
CA PRO A 168 4.43 -5.80 -1.86
C PRO A 168 4.62 -7.22 -1.31
N ALA A 169 3.54 -7.91 -0.98
CA ALA A 169 3.55 -9.27 -0.45
C ALA A 169 3.23 -10.36 -1.50
N ALA A 170 3.03 -9.98 -2.78
CA ALA A 170 2.71 -10.93 -3.83
C ALA A 170 3.82 -12.00 -3.99
N GLY A 171 3.42 -13.28 -4.01
CA GLY A 171 4.35 -14.40 -4.19
C GLY A 171 5.24 -14.74 -2.99
N LEU A 172 5.07 -14.09 -1.83
CA LEU A 172 5.74 -14.44 -0.59
C LEU A 172 4.97 -15.52 0.18
N ASP A 173 5.71 -16.30 0.97
CA ASP A 173 5.14 -17.16 1.99
C ASP A 173 4.51 -16.31 3.13
N PRO A 174 3.71 -16.92 4.02
CA PRO A 174 3.05 -16.18 5.09
C PRO A 174 4.01 -15.40 5.99
N ALA A 175 5.18 -15.96 6.30
CA ALA A 175 6.17 -15.29 7.15
C ALA A 175 6.76 -14.06 6.47
N GLY A 176 7.18 -14.17 5.21
CA GLY A 176 7.70 -13.05 4.43
C GLY A 176 6.66 -11.96 4.19
N ARG A 177 5.37 -12.35 4.03
CA ARG A 177 4.25 -11.41 3.95
C ARG A 177 4.09 -10.60 5.25
N ASP A 178 4.06 -11.28 6.40
CA ASP A 178 3.94 -10.63 7.70
C ASP A 178 5.13 -9.70 8.00
N GLU A 179 6.34 -10.08 7.60
CA GLU A 179 7.53 -9.24 7.72
C GLU A 179 7.40 -7.93 6.91
N ILE A 180 7.02 -8.01 5.63
CA ILE A 180 6.90 -6.83 4.75
C ILE A 180 5.77 -5.91 5.22
N LEU A 181 4.62 -6.46 5.56
CA LEU A 181 3.48 -5.67 6.02
C LEU A 181 3.70 -5.11 7.42
N GLY A 182 4.32 -5.88 8.31
CA GLY A 182 4.73 -5.43 9.63
C GLY A 182 5.76 -4.29 9.56
N PHE A 183 6.71 -4.39 8.64
CA PHE A 183 7.64 -3.31 8.33
C PHE A 183 6.92 -2.03 7.90
N ALA A 184 5.97 -2.09 6.96
CA ALA A 184 5.23 -0.93 6.50
C ALA A 184 4.45 -0.25 7.65
N LYS A 185 3.82 -1.05 8.52
CA LYS A 185 3.14 -0.56 9.72
C LYS A 185 4.11 0.12 10.68
N LYS A 186 5.23 -0.54 10.99
CA LYS A 186 6.27 0.00 11.87
C LYS A 186 6.82 1.33 11.35
N LEU A 187 7.09 1.41 10.04
CA LEU A 187 7.58 2.63 9.41
C LEU A 187 6.59 3.78 9.57
N ARG A 188 5.28 3.54 9.39
CA ARG A 188 4.24 4.54 9.66
C ARG A 188 4.24 4.98 11.13
N ASP A 189 4.22 4.01 12.04
CA ASP A 189 4.04 4.26 13.48
C ASP A 189 5.25 5.00 14.09
N GLU A 190 6.47 4.73 13.61
CA GLU A 190 7.71 5.34 14.11
C GLU A 190 8.08 6.66 13.41
N SER A 191 7.83 6.76 12.09
CA SER A 191 8.28 7.91 11.28
C SER A 191 7.15 8.85 10.87
N GLY A 192 5.87 8.48 11.10
CA GLY A 192 4.72 9.28 10.68
C GLY A 192 4.53 9.36 9.17
N ILE A 193 5.23 8.52 8.38
CA ILE A 193 5.11 8.47 6.93
C ILE A 193 3.70 8.02 6.53
N THR A 194 3.19 8.56 5.43
CA THR A 194 1.92 8.12 4.85
C THR A 194 2.15 6.85 4.03
N ILE A 195 1.39 5.79 4.31
CA ILE A 195 1.47 4.52 3.56
C ILE A 195 0.26 4.37 2.65
N ILE A 196 0.50 3.99 1.41
CA ILE A 196 -0.53 3.61 0.45
C ILE A 196 -0.24 2.19 0.00
N LEU A 197 -1.12 1.26 0.36
CA LEU A 197 -1.01 -0.15 0.04
C LEU A 197 -2.00 -0.53 -1.04
N VAL A 198 -1.55 -0.98 -2.20
CA VAL A 198 -2.40 -1.71 -3.14
C VAL A 198 -2.36 -3.18 -2.76
N SER A 199 -3.51 -3.79 -2.52
CA SER A 199 -3.58 -5.20 -2.13
C SER A 199 -4.85 -5.88 -2.63
N HIS A 200 -4.75 -7.17 -2.93
CA HIS A 200 -5.87 -8.06 -3.18
C HIS A 200 -6.28 -8.87 -1.94
N SER A 201 -5.55 -8.75 -0.83
CA SER A 201 -5.87 -9.42 0.43
C SER A 201 -6.76 -8.55 1.29
N MET A 202 -8.00 -8.94 1.45
CA MET A 202 -8.95 -8.22 2.31
C MET A 202 -8.58 -8.33 3.80
N GLU A 203 -7.90 -9.41 4.19
CA GLU A 203 -7.38 -9.61 5.55
C GLU A 203 -6.32 -8.56 5.91
N ASP A 204 -5.33 -8.34 5.02
CA ASP A 204 -4.29 -7.34 5.24
C ASP A 204 -4.87 -5.94 5.30
N VAL A 205 -5.80 -5.67 4.37
CA VAL A 205 -6.50 -4.39 4.30
C VAL A 205 -7.30 -4.13 5.57
N ALA A 206 -8.05 -5.13 6.07
CA ALA A 206 -8.80 -5.00 7.32
C ALA A 206 -7.91 -4.76 8.54
N LYS A 207 -6.73 -5.40 8.57
CA LYS A 207 -5.79 -5.34 9.69
C LYS A 207 -4.98 -4.05 9.75
N LEU A 208 -4.65 -3.46 8.60
CA LEU A 208 -3.65 -2.41 8.49
C LEU A 208 -4.20 -1.04 8.14
N ALA A 209 -5.29 -0.97 7.36
CA ALA A 209 -5.75 0.29 6.81
C ALA A 209 -6.59 1.11 7.78
N ASP A 210 -6.31 2.41 7.86
CA ASP A 210 -7.19 3.39 8.50
C ASP A 210 -8.34 3.76 7.54
N LYS A 211 -8.06 3.73 6.23
CA LYS A 211 -8.98 4.09 5.14
C LYS A 211 -8.81 3.15 3.95
N ILE A 212 -9.90 2.81 3.32
CA ILE A 212 -9.95 2.02 2.08
C ILE A 212 -10.50 2.89 0.95
N ILE A 213 -9.86 2.85 -0.19
CA ILE A 213 -10.34 3.38 -1.47
C ILE A 213 -10.66 2.18 -2.35
N VAL A 214 -11.92 2.01 -2.70
CA VAL A 214 -12.39 0.96 -3.61
C VAL A 214 -12.47 1.50 -5.01
N MET A 215 -11.72 0.91 -5.94
CA MET A 215 -11.78 1.24 -7.36
C MET A 215 -12.58 0.21 -8.14
N ASN A 216 -13.45 0.68 -9.00
CA ASN A 216 -14.22 -0.14 -9.93
C ASN A 216 -14.39 0.60 -11.26
N ASP A 217 -14.20 -0.07 -12.39
CA ASP A 217 -14.40 0.47 -13.74
C ASP A 217 -13.84 1.88 -13.93
N SER A 218 -12.55 2.06 -13.61
CA SER A 218 -11.81 3.34 -13.74
C SER A 218 -12.28 4.47 -12.82
N LYS A 219 -13.16 4.19 -11.85
CA LYS A 219 -13.73 5.16 -10.90
C LYS A 219 -13.46 4.77 -9.45
N VAL A 220 -13.60 5.75 -8.57
CA VAL A 220 -13.71 5.48 -7.14
C VAL A 220 -15.16 5.08 -6.84
N GLU A 221 -15.37 3.83 -6.44
CA GLU A 221 -16.67 3.26 -6.09
C GLU A 221 -17.09 3.71 -4.68
N MET A 222 -16.18 3.58 -3.72
CA MET A 222 -16.42 4.02 -2.34
C MET A 222 -15.10 4.35 -1.61
N ILE A 223 -15.19 5.18 -0.60
CA ILE A 223 -14.09 5.51 0.33
C ILE A 223 -14.65 5.44 1.75
N GLY A 224 -13.93 4.79 2.67
CA GLY A 224 -14.34 4.72 4.07
C GLY A 224 -13.32 3.97 4.92
N THR A 225 -13.61 3.84 6.21
CA THR A 225 -12.89 2.95 7.10
C THR A 225 -13.09 1.48 6.69
N PRO A 226 -12.24 0.53 7.12
CA PRO A 226 -12.48 -0.90 6.86
C PRO A 226 -13.91 -1.34 7.25
N ARG A 227 -14.41 -0.86 8.40
CA ARG A 227 -15.75 -1.18 8.88
C ARG A 227 -16.85 -0.66 7.97
N GLU A 228 -16.72 0.56 7.46
CA GLU A 228 -17.69 1.14 6.52
C GLU A 228 -17.69 0.44 5.17
N VAL A 229 -16.52 0.11 4.64
CA VAL A 229 -16.38 -0.54 3.34
C VAL A 229 -16.86 -1.99 3.41
N PHE A 230 -16.34 -2.79 4.35
CA PHE A 230 -16.69 -4.21 4.45
C PHE A 230 -18.13 -4.49 4.94
N LYS A 231 -18.81 -3.50 5.51
CA LYS A 231 -20.26 -3.58 5.75
C LYS A 231 -21.05 -3.72 4.46
N ASN A 232 -20.56 -3.21 3.34
CA ASN A 232 -21.20 -3.27 2.02
C ASN A 232 -20.86 -4.58 1.27
N LYS A 233 -20.94 -5.75 1.96
CA LYS A 233 -20.53 -7.07 1.46
C LYS A 233 -21.14 -7.40 0.08
N ASN A 234 -22.44 -7.15 -0.09
CA ASN A 234 -23.13 -7.45 -1.35
C ASN A 234 -22.56 -6.63 -2.50
N ARG A 235 -22.37 -5.32 -2.28
CA ARG A 235 -21.81 -4.46 -3.33
C ARG A 235 -20.38 -4.85 -3.69
N LEU A 236 -19.55 -5.19 -2.70
CA LEU A 236 -18.18 -5.68 -2.95
C LEU A 236 -18.20 -6.96 -3.81
N ARG A 237 -19.08 -7.91 -3.49
CA ARG A 237 -19.24 -9.16 -4.28
C ARG A 237 -19.73 -8.88 -5.71
N GLU A 238 -20.69 -7.97 -5.90
CA GLU A 238 -21.18 -7.56 -7.23
C GLU A 238 -20.06 -7.03 -8.13
N ILE A 239 -19.10 -6.29 -7.56
CA ILE A 239 -17.95 -5.75 -8.29
C ILE A 239 -16.74 -6.70 -8.29
N GLY A 240 -16.93 -7.97 -7.92
CA GLY A 240 -15.89 -9.01 -7.97
C GLY A 240 -14.84 -8.95 -6.85
N LEU A 241 -15.14 -8.28 -5.74
CA LEU A 241 -14.27 -8.22 -4.57
C LEU A 241 -14.76 -9.14 -3.45
N GLY A 242 -13.81 -9.74 -2.73
CA GLY A 242 -14.08 -10.48 -1.51
C GLY A 242 -14.29 -9.57 -0.30
N VAL A 243 -14.58 -10.21 0.82
CA VAL A 243 -14.52 -9.61 2.16
C VAL A 243 -13.60 -10.47 3.04
N PRO A 244 -13.10 -9.95 4.17
CA PRO A 244 -12.28 -10.75 5.08
C PRO A 244 -13.01 -12.04 5.51
N GLN A 245 -12.28 -13.17 5.63
CA GLN A 245 -12.85 -14.47 5.97
C GLN A 245 -13.64 -14.43 7.30
N MET A 246 -13.15 -13.68 8.28
CA MET A 246 -13.86 -13.50 9.54
C MET A 246 -15.25 -12.90 9.35
N ALA A 247 -15.43 -11.98 8.41
CA ALA A 247 -16.74 -11.42 8.09
C ALA A 247 -17.71 -12.47 7.55
N GLU A 248 -17.22 -13.43 6.77
CA GLU A 248 -18.05 -14.53 6.25
C GLU A 248 -18.42 -15.53 7.35
N VAL A 249 -17.43 -15.92 8.17
CA VAL A 249 -17.64 -16.85 9.28
C VAL A 249 -18.68 -16.30 10.28
N PHE A 250 -18.53 -15.04 10.68
CA PHE A 250 -19.44 -14.42 11.64
C PHE A 250 -20.83 -14.15 11.07
N ASP A 251 -20.95 -13.88 9.77
CA ASP A 251 -22.24 -13.84 9.09
C ASP A 251 -22.97 -15.19 9.14
N GLU A 252 -22.25 -16.29 8.88
CA GLU A 252 -22.84 -17.64 8.91
C GLU A 252 -23.23 -18.04 10.33
N ILE A 253 -22.41 -17.70 11.34
CA ILE A 253 -22.78 -17.94 12.75
C ILE A 253 -24.04 -17.14 13.12
N GLY A 254 -24.09 -15.84 12.78
CA GLY A 254 -25.25 -15.00 13.08
C GLY A 254 -26.56 -15.48 12.43
N LYS A 255 -26.47 -16.04 11.21
CA LYS A 255 -27.63 -16.66 10.54
C LYS A 255 -28.08 -17.96 11.19
N LYS A 256 -27.13 -18.82 11.61
CA LYS A 256 -27.44 -20.13 12.19
C LYS A 256 -27.84 -20.07 13.65
N LEU A 257 -27.33 -19.10 14.39
CA LEU A 257 -27.52 -18.93 15.83
C LEU A 257 -27.91 -17.47 16.17
N PRO A 258 -29.07 -17.00 15.68
CA PRO A 258 -29.47 -15.59 15.88
C PRO A 258 -29.69 -15.22 17.36
N GLU A 259 -30.02 -16.21 18.20
CA GLU A 259 -30.26 -16.05 19.62
C GLU A 259 -29.03 -15.67 20.45
N ILE A 260 -27.80 -15.93 19.97
CA ILE A 260 -26.60 -15.62 20.71
C ILE A 260 -26.19 -14.13 20.59
N GLY A 261 -26.81 -13.37 19.68
CA GLY A 261 -26.57 -11.95 19.51
C GLY A 261 -25.12 -11.59 19.20
N ILE A 262 -24.51 -12.36 18.25
CA ILE A 262 -23.14 -12.17 17.81
C ILE A 262 -23.01 -10.91 16.92
N ASP A 263 -21.92 -10.14 17.07
CA ASP A 263 -21.61 -9.08 16.12
C ASP A 263 -21.09 -9.71 14.80
N THR A 264 -21.75 -9.41 13.70
CA THR A 264 -21.37 -9.90 12.36
C THR A 264 -20.43 -8.95 11.61
N ASN A 265 -20.09 -7.79 12.20
CA ASN A 265 -19.14 -6.83 11.63
C ASN A 265 -17.72 -7.06 12.18
N ILE A 266 -17.28 -8.28 12.08
CA ILE A 266 -15.97 -8.76 12.53
C ILE A 266 -15.11 -8.99 11.29
N TYR A 267 -13.93 -8.38 11.24
CA TYR A 267 -13.08 -8.38 10.04
C TYR A 267 -11.67 -8.92 10.29
N THR A 268 -11.24 -8.98 11.56
CA THR A 268 -9.92 -9.48 11.95
C THR A 268 -10.02 -10.63 12.95
N VAL A 269 -8.95 -11.42 13.08
CA VAL A 269 -8.87 -12.51 14.06
C VAL A 269 -8.90 -11.96 15.49
N GLU A 270 -8.30 -10.80 15.70
CA GLU A 270 -8.29 -10.12 17.00
C GLU A 270 -9.70 -9.72 17.43
N GLU A 271 -10.48 -9.10 16.53
CA GLU A 271 -11.91 -8.79 16.78
C GLU A 271 -12.73 -10.05 17.04
N ALA A 272 -12.50 -11.11 16.24
CA ALA A 272 -13.17 -12.40 16.39
C ALA A 272 -12.91 -13.00 17.78
N THR A 273 -11.67 -12.98 18.23
CA THR A 273 -11.27 -13.47 19.54
C THR A 273 -11.98 -12.71 20.66
N GLN A 274 -12.03 -11.39 20.57
CA GLN A 274 -12.70 -10.54 21.57
C GLN A 274 -14.20 -10.82 21.63
N GLU A 275 -14.86 -10.98 20.48
CA GLU A 275 -16.29 -11.25 20.40
C GLU A 275 -16.63 -12.62 20.97
N ILE A 276 -15.84 -13.65 20.66
CA ILE A 276 -16.01 -14.99 21.24
C ILE A 276 -15.87 -14.94 22.77
N LEU A 277 -14.83 -14.26 23.28
CA LEU A 277 -14.64 -14.10 24.72
C LEU A 277 -15.79 -13.33 25.39
N ARG A 278 -16.36 -12.34 24.71
CA ARG A 278 -17.55 -11.60 25.18
C ARG A 278 -18.76 -12.54 25.33
N LEU A 279 -18.98 -13.39 24.34
CA LEU A 279 -20.10 -14.36 24.36
C LEU A 279 -19.92 -15.42 25.44
N LEU A 280 -18.71 -15.96 25.60
CA LEU A 280 -18.41 -16.95 26.65
C LEU A 280 -18.63 -16.38 28.06
N LYS A 281 -18.26 -15.12 28.30
CA LYS A 281 -18.51 -14.44 29.58
C LYS A 281 -20.01 -14.23 29.85
N LYS A 282 -20.84 -14.00 28.83
CA LYS A 282 -22.29 -13.86 28.97
C LYS A 282 -22.97 -15.21 29.20
N GLY A 283 -22.48 -16.29 28.59
CA GLY A 283 -23.02 -17.64 28.76
C GLY A 283 -22.55 -18.35 30.04
N GLY A 284 -21.55 -17.86 30.73
CA GLY A 284 -20.97 -18.41 31.95
C GLY A 284 -21.62 -17.94 33.26
N THR A 285 -22.74 -17.24 33.19
CA THR A 285 -23.54 -16.88 34.39
C THR A 285 -24.77 -17.81 34.45
N VAL A 286 -24.51 -19.12 34.66
CA VAL A 286 -25.51 -20.10 35.14
C VAL A 286 -24.89 -20.78 36.37
#